data_2b451bf50fd598f1108d4f0937edfb0a
#
_entry.id   2b451bf50fd598f1108d4f0937edfb0a
#
_cell.length_a   1.000
_cell.length_b   1.000
_cell.length_c   1.000
_cell.angle_alpha   90.00
_cell.angle_beta   90.00
_cell.angle_gamma   90.00
#
_symmetry.space_group_name_H-M   'P 1'
#
loop_
_entity.id
_entity.type
_entity.pdbx_description
1 polymer ?
#
loop_
_entity_poly.entity_id
_entity_poly.type
_entity_poly.pdbx_seq_one_letter_code
_entity_poly.pdbx_strand_id
1 'polypeptide(L)'
;MKKILIQLDTDQHPSAFDAIAAYDADVDAVMGYGEITPDNLTDVVQGAIFPRGPDGLENTAFWVGGSRVRDGEAVFEAAQKLFFKPFKPSIMLDSDGSNTTAAAAVAKVRGAVALNGERAAVIGVGPVGLRTAELLKREGAEVTMFTFPPDVMKGGYRRASGVAVAQEAGFEVIEPASSDELDSALADHAVLFAAGPAGTQILRRRGWAQSGVRVVVDYSAAEPVGVEGVDRGDSLEEEDGVLKLGALAVGGPKMRLQKACIRKMFETKGTVLDLEGVYDVALEAL
;
A
#
# COMPACT_ATOMS: atom_id res chain seq x y z
N MET A 1 -7.70 15.64 26.38
CA MET A 1 -6.29 16.01 26.07
C MET A 1 -6.17 16.28 24.59
N LYS A 2 -5.10 16.97 24.15
CA LYS A 2 -4.82 17.11 22.72
C LYS A 2 -4.40 15.77 22.10
N LYS A 3 -4.93 15.46 20.94
CA LYS A 3 -4.49 14.33 20.09
C LYS A 3 -3.16 14.68 19.45
N ILE A 4 -2.12 13.94 19.76
CA ILE A 4 -0.76 14.16 19.21
C ILE A 4 -0.34 12.94 18.41
N LEU A 5 -0.01 13.17 17.14
CA LEU A 5 0.59 12.17 16.27
C LEU A 5 2.12 12.36 16.24
N ILE A 6 2.83 11.31 16.58
CA ILE A 6 4.29 11.24 16.46
C ILE A 6 4.62 10.58 15.12
N GLN A 7 5.10 11.37 14.19
CA GLN A 7 5.52 10.89 12.87
C GLN A 7 6.98 10.46 12.94
N LEU A 8 7.21 9.16 12.78
CA LEU A 8 8.52 8.53 12.70
C LEU A 8 8.82 8.28 11.22
N ASP A 9 9.63 9.14 10.62
CA ASP A 9 9.93 9.07 9.19
C ASP A 9 11.36 8.60 8.98
N THR A 10 11.55 7.64 8.06
CA THR A 10 12.89 7.12 7.75
C THR A 10 13.66 8.02 6.79
N ASP A 11 12.98 8.97 6.14
CA ASP A 11 13.61 9.98 5.29
C ASP A 11 14.09 11.17 6.14
N GLN A 12 14.98 11.97 5.58
CA GLN A 12 15.54 13.16 6.25
C GLN A 12 14.46 14.17 6.63
N HIS A 13 13.48 14.36 5.75
CA HIS A 13 12.38 15.29 5.96
C HIS A 13 11.08 14.51 6.12
N PRO A 14 10.43 14.58 7.30
CA PRO A 14 9.12 13.98 7.48
C PRO A 14 8.12 14.45 6.44
N SER A 15 7.30 13.54 5.94
CA SER A 15 6.34 13.79 4.87
C SER A 15 5.32 14.88 5.25
N ALA A 16 5.33 16.00 4.53
CA ALA A 16 4.31 17.03 4.69
C ALA A 16 2.91 16.54 4.27
N PHE A 17 2.85 15.61 3.31
CA PHE A 17 1.59 15.00 2.88
C PHE A 17 0.91 14.25 4.03
N ASP A 18 1.67 13.46 4.80
CA ASP A 18 1.13 12.69 5.92
C ASP A 18 0.73 13.61 7.09
N ALA A 19 1.52 14.66 7.34
CA ALA A 19 1.18 15.66 8.34
C ALA A 19 -0.13 16.40 8.00
N ILE A 20 -0.34 16.80 6.75
CA ILE A 20 -1.59 17.43 6.29
C ILE A 20 -2.76 16.46 6.42
N ALA A 21 -2.59 15.19 6.01
CA ALA A 21 -3.62 14.17 6.17
C ALA A 21 -4.00 13.94 7.64
N ALA A 22 -3.04 14.04 8.56
CA ALA A 22 -3.27 13.95 9.99
C ALA A 22 -4.10 15.12 10.53
N TYR A 23 -3.76 16.35 10.15
CA TYR A 23 -4.58 17.53 10.51
C TYR A 23 -6.01 17.44 9.95
N ASP A 24 -6.17 16.97 8.71
CA ASP A 24 -7.48 16.71 8.10
C ASP A 24 -8.25 15.56 8.78
N ALA A 25 -7.60 14.76 9.62
CA ALA A 25 -8.18 13.69 10.42
C ALA A 25 -8.39 14.07 11.89
N ASP A 26 -8.48 15.36 12.20
CA ASP A 26 -8.76 15.92 13.52
C ASP A 26 -7.65 15.66 14.57
N VAL A 27 -6.39 15.61 14.12
CA VAL A 27 -5.22 15.58 15.01
C VAL A 27 -4.87 17.02 15.44
N ASP A 28 -4.69 17.25 16.74
CA ASP A 28 -4.41 18.59 17.26
C ASP A 28 -2.96 19.04 17.03
N ALA A 29 -2.00 18.10 16.96
CA ALA A 29 -0.60 18.38 16.68
C ALA A 29 0.12 17.17 16.09
N VAL A 30 1.01 17.44 15.14
CA VAL A 30 1.94 16.46 14.57
C VAL A 30 3.36 16.85 14.99
N MET A 31 4.10 15.89 15.54
CA MET A 31 5.52 16.00 15.84
C MET A 31 6.29 15.08 14.89
N GLY A 32 6.93 15.67 13.87
CA GLY A 32 7.67 14.93 12.86
C GLY A 32 9.14 14.77 13.23
N TYR A 33 9.64 13.54 13.14
CA TYR A 33 11.03 13.17 13.34
C TYR A 33 11.52 12.46 12.07
N GLY A 34 12.56 13.00 11.44
CA GLY A 34 13.21 12.40 10.27
C GLY A 34 14.44 11.58 10.64
N GLU A 35 14.97 10.85 9.65
CA GLU A 35 16.14 9.97 9.79
C GLU A 35 15.99 8.95 10.94
N ILE A 36 14.75 8.49 11.19
CA ILE A 36 14.47 7.51 12.22
C ILE A 36 14.92 6.12 11.78
N THR A 37 15.63 5.45 12.67
CA THR A 37 16.12 4.09 12.52
C THR A 37 15.81 3.28 13.79
N PRO A 38 15.90 1.93 13.75
CA PRO A 38 15.78 1.10 14.95
C PRO A 38 16.75 1.47 16.07
N ASP A 39 17.90 2.08 15.74
CA ASP A 39 18.95 2.40 16.73
C ASP A 39 18.71 3.74 17.44
N ASN A 40 17.97 4.70 16.85
CA ASN A 40 17.80 6.04 17.41
C ASN A 40 16.37 6.37 17.87
N LEU A 41 15.38 5.47 17.66
CA LEU A 41 13.98 5.78 17.98
C LEU A 41 13.63 5.72 19.48
N THR A 42 14.46 5.12 20.32
CA THR A 42 14.12 4.84 21.72
C THR A 42 13.76 6.11 22.50
N ASP A 43 14.56 7.16 22.40
CA ASP A 43 14.32 8.41 23.13
C ASP A 43 13.04 9.11 22.66
N VAL A 44 12.74 9.04 21.36
CA VAL A 44 11.51 9.63 20.78
C VAL A 44 10.28 8.89 21.31
N VAL A 45 10.31 7.54 21.27
CA VAL A 45 9.19 6.71 21.72
C VAL A 45 8.97 6.89 23.22
N GLN A 46 9.99 6.82 24.05
CA GLN A 46 9.89 7.00 25.50
C GLN A 46 9.46 8.43 25.87
N GLY A 47 10.02 9.42 25.17
CA GLY A 47 9.64 10.83 25.34
C GLY A 47 8.17 11.11 25.02
N ALA A 48 7.56 10.34 24.11
CA ALA A 48 6.14 10.45 23.78
C ALA A 48 5.21 9.68 24.74
N ILE A 49 5.69 8.60 25.33
CA ILE A 49 4.90 7.71 26.21
C ILE A 49 4.83 8.26 27.63
N PHE A 50 5.96 8.54 28.26
CA PHE A 50 6.02 8.82 29.69
C PHE A 50 5.31 10.11 30.16
N PRO A 51 5.31 11.22 29.41
CA PRO A 51 4.66 12.46 29.88
C PRO A 51 3.15 12.35 30.08
N ARG A 52 2.51 11.37 29.44
CA ARG A 52 1.05 11.22 29.46
C ARG A 52 0.52 10.21 30.45
N GLY A 53 1.37 9.30 30.89
CA GLY A 53 0.97 8.17 31.70
C GLY A 53 0.02 7.20 30.94
N PRO A 54 -0.35 6.08 31.57
CA PRO A 54 -1.16 5.05 30.87
C PRO A 54 -2.52 5.52 30.39
N ASP A 55 -3.18 6.39 31.17
CA ASP A 55 -4.55 6.83 30.89
C ASP A 55 -4.61 7.92 29.80
N GLY A 56 -3.51 8.64 29.60
CA GLY A 56 -3.44 9.69 28.56
C GLY A 56 -2.97 9.20 27.19
N LEU A 57 -2.52 7.94 27.09
CA LEU A 57 -1.94 7.38 25.87
C LEU A 57 -2.95 7.15 24.74
N GLU A 58 -4.24 7.12 25.01
CA GLU A 58 -5.27 7.15 23.96
C GLU A 58 -5.21 8.40 23.08
N ASN A 59 -4.56 9.47 23.59
CA ASN A 59 -4.35 10.73 22.88
C ASN A 59 -2.94 10.87 22.28
N THR A 60 -2.17 9.78 22.22
CA THR A 60 -0.86 9.70 21.54
C THR A 60 -0.82 8.50 20.62
N ALA A 61 -0.53 8.76 19.35
CA ALA A 61 -0.38 7.71 18.34
C ALA A 61 0.93 7.90 17.56
N PHE A 62 1.43 6.82 16.99
CA PHE A 62 2.63 6.83 16.17
C PHE A 62 2.28 6.51 14.71
N TRP A 63 2.90 7.23 13.78
CA TRP A 63 2.86 6.95 12.36
C TRP A 63 4.27 6.69 11.87
N VAL A 64 4.47 5.54 11.25
CA VAL A 64 5.74 5.19 10.62
C VAL A 64 5.62 5.40 9.11
N GLY A 65 6.42 6.33 8.59
CA GLY A 65 6.49 6.74 7.18
C GLY A 65 7.87 6.54 6.57
N GLY A 66 8.09 7.23 5.44
CA GLY A 66 9.33 7.23 4.66
C GLY A 66 9.19 6.51 3.32
N SER A 67 10.13 6.79 2.41
CA SER A 67 10.09 6.31 1.02
C SER A 67 10.53 4.85 0.84
N ARG A 68 11.19 4.27 1.86
CA ARG A 68 11.69 2.90 1.82
C ARG A 68 10.93 2.00 2.78
N VAL A 69 10.08 1.15 2.22
CA VAL A 69 9.15 0.31 3.00
C VAL A 69 9.87 -0.59 4.01
N ARG A 70 10.98 -1.23 3.62
CA ARG A 70 11.75 -2.09 4.54
C ARG A 70 12.32 -1.35 5.75
N ASP A 71 12.77 -0.11 5.55
CA ASP A 71 13.28 0.71 6.66
C ASP A 71 12.12 1.09 7.60
N GLY A 72 10.95 1.43 7.04
CA GLY A 72 9.74 1.67 7.81
C GLY A 72 9.26 0.44 8.59
N GLU A 73 9.28 -0.74 7.98
CA GLU A 73 8.96 -2.00 8.67
C GLU A 73 9.89 -2.25 9.86
N ALA A 74 11.19 -2.05 9.66
CA ALA A 74 12.17 -2.21 10.74
C ALA A 74 11.93 -1.22 11.91
N VAL A 75 11.60 0.04 11.60
CA VAL A 75 11.24 1.05 12.60
C VAL A 75 9.92 0.69 13.30
N PHE A 76 8.92 0.24 12.55
CA PHE A 76 7.62 -0.17 13.09
C PHE A 76 7.74 -1.34 14.08
N GLU A 77 8.50 -2.37 13.72
CA GLU A 77 8.78 -3.49 14.61
C GLU A 77 9.58 -3.08 15.85
N ALA A 78 10.61 -2.23 15.67
CA ALA A 78 11.42 -1.75 16.78
C ALA A 78 10.60 -0.88 17.75
N ALA A 79 9.72 -0.01 17.23
CA ALA A 79 8.84 0.81 18.05
C ALA A 79 7.88 -0.05 18.91
N GLN A 80 7.29 -1.09 18.31
CA GLN A 80 6.40 -1.99 19.04
C GLN A 80 7.10 -2.76 20.18
N LYS A 81 8.40 -3.10 20.02
CA LYS A 81 9.20 -3.75 21.07
C LYS A 81 9.43 -2.84 22.29
N LEU A 82 9.33 -1.52 22.12
CA LEU A 82 9.42 -0.54 23.21
C LEU A 82 8.09 -0.34 23.94
N PHE A 83 6.98 -0.84 23.40
CA PHE A 83 5.68 -0.77 24.04
C PHE A 83 5.53 -1.88 25.08
N PHE A 84 5.11 -1.52 26.30
CA PHE A 84 4.89 -2.48 27.38
C PHE A 84 3.63 -2.12 28.18
N LYS A 85 3.03 -3.08 28.85
CA LYS A 85 1.84 -2.83 29.70
C LYS A 85 2.22 -2.01 30.94
N PRO A 86 1.46 -0.94 31.27
CA PRO A 86 0.24 -0.45 30.63
C PRO A 86 0.48 0.57 29.51
N PHE A 87 1.72 0.80 29.07
CA PHE A 87 2.13 1.82 28.10
C PHE A 87 2.13 1.26 26.67
N LYS A 88 0.94 1.18 26.07
CA LYS A 88 0.74 0.72 24.69
C LYS A 88 -0.03 1.77 23.89
N PRO A 89 0.65 2.74 23.27
CA PRO A 89 0.03 3.67 22.32
C PRO A 89 -0.38 2.94 21.05
N SER A 90 -1.20 3.60 20.24
CA SER A 90 -1.52 3.12 18.89
C SER A 90 -0.39 3.44 17.91
N ILE A 91 -0.24 2.60 16.88
CA ILE A 91 0.81 2.77 15.86
C ILE A 91 0.30 2.30 14.49
N MET A 92 0.68 3.03 13.44
CA MET A 92 0.38 2.72 12.03
C MET A 92 1.66 2.67 11.21
N LEU A 93 1.71 1.75 10.23
CA LEU A 93 2.72 1.70 9.18
C LEU A 93 2.08 2.03 7.82
N ASP A 94 2.60 3.07 7.15
CA ASP A 94 2.20 3.39 5.77
C ASP A 94 3.36 4.04 4.99
N SER A 95 4.53 3.40 4.99
CA SER A 95 5.68 3.88 4.23
C SER A 95 5.37 3.90 2.73
N ASP A 96 5.74 5.01 2.07
CA ASP A 96 5.44 5.29 0.65
C ASP A 96 3.92 5.23 0.32
N GLY A 97 3.06 5.30 1.34
CA GLY A 97 1.62 5.15 1.17
C GLY A 97 1.20 3.78 0.62
N SER A 98 2.06 2.77 0.74
CA SER A 98 1.90 1.48 0.05
C SER A 98 0.76 0.65 0.65
N ASN A 99 0.61 0.63 1.98
CA ASN A 99 -0.44 -0.13 2.65
C ASN A 99 -1.83 0.44 2.32
N THR A 100 -2.01 1.75 2.46
CA THR A 100 -3.30 2.41 2.19
C THR A 100 -3.67 2.38 0.71
N THR A 101 -2.70 2.45 -0.21
CA THR A 101 -2.95 2.36 -1.66
C THR A 101 -3.42 0.96 -2.05
N ALA A 102 -2.69 -0.07 -1.63
CA ALA A 102 -3.07 -1.46 -1.91
C ALA A 102 -4.42 -1.82 -1.27
N ALA A 103 -4.61 -1.45 0.01
CA ALA A 103 -5.85 -1.72 0.73
C ALA A 103 -7.08 -1.07 0.07
N ALA A 104 -6.97 0.19 -0.35
CA ALA A 104 -8.07 0.88 -1.02
C ALA A 104 -8.43 0.25 -2.37
N ALA A 105 -7.44 -0.14 -3.16
CA ALA A 105 -7.68 -0.75 -4.46
C ALA A 105 -8.27 -2.17 -4.34
N VAL A 106 -7.71 -3.01 -3.47
CA VAL A 106 -8.20 -4.39 -3.28
C VAL A 106 -9.61 -4.39 -2.68
N ALA A 107 -9.89 -3.54 -1.67
CA ALA A 107 -11.24 -3.40 -1.10
C ALA A 107 -12.26 -2.98 -2.17
N LYS A 108 -11.90 -2.05 -3.05
CA LYS A 108 -12.78 -1.60 -4.13
C LYS A 108 -13.04 -2.71 -5.17
N VAL A 109 -12.00 -3.45 -5.57
CA VAL A 109 -12.14 -4.58 -6.50
C VAL A 109 -12.96 -5.71 -5.88
N ARG A 110 -12.72 -6.05 -4.60
CA ARG A 110 -13.50 -7.04 -3.84
C ARG A 110 -15.00 -6.74 -3.82
N GLY A 111 -15.36 -5.46 -3.77
CA GLY A 111 -16.76 -5.03 -3.83
C GLY A 111 -17.43 -5.25 -5.19
N ALA A 112 -16.65 -5.41 -6.26
CA ALA A 112 -17.15 -5.55 -7.64
C ALA A 112 -17.04 -6.98 -8.19
N VAL A 113 -15.99 -7.72 -7.81
CA VAL A 113 -15.74 -9.10 -8.28
C VAL A 113 -15.36 -10.01 -7.11
N ALA A 114 -15.80 -11.27 -7.16
CA ALA A 114 -15.34 -12.28 -6.20
C ALA A 114 -13.85 -12.54 -6.43
N LEU A 115 -13.05 -12.59 -5.36
CA LEU A 115 -11.60 -12.84 -5.43
C LEU A 115 -11.23 -14.26 -5.03
N ASN A 116 -12.02 -14.89 -4.16
CA ASN A 116 -11.73 -16.22 -3.64
C ASN A 116 -11.73 -17.30 -4.75
N GLY A 117 -10.63 -18.00 -4.88
CA GLY A 117 -10.41 -19.04 -5.90
C GLY A 117 -10.09 -18.49 -7.30
N GLU A 118 -10.00 -17.17 -7.47
CA GLU A 118 -9.66 -16.57 -8.76
C GLU A 118 -8.14 -16.44 -8.93
N ARG A 119 -7.67 -16.59 -10.17
CA ARG A 119 -6.28 -16.31 -10.50
C ARG A 119 -6.08 -14.81 -10.68
N ALA A 120 -5.17 -14.24 -9.90
CA ALA A 120 -4.83 -12.82 -9.92
C ALA A 120 -3.37 -12.61 -10.33
N ALA A 121 -3.14 -11.67 -11.24
CA ALA A 121 -1.82 -11.24 -11.63
C ALA A 121 -1.50 -9.85 -11.06
N VAL A 122 -0.33 -9.72 -10.44
CA VAL A 122 0.23 -8.42 -10.02
C VAL A 122 1.48 -8.14 -10.84
N ILE A 123 1.41 -7.14 -11.72
CA ILE A 123 2.51 -6.72 -12.61
C ILE A 123 3.30 -5.61 -11.91
N GLY A 124 4.41 -6.00 -11.30
CA GLY A 124 5.29 -5.15 -10.51
C GLY A 124 5.57 -5.74 -9.13
N VAL A 125 6.86 -5.93 -8.81
CA VAL A 125 7.36 -6.50 -7.55
C VAL A 125 7.86 -5.40 -6.59
N GLY A 126 7.34 -4.19 -6.75
CA GLY A 126 7.60 -3.06 -5.86
C GLY A 126 6.68 -3.09 -4.60
N PRO A 127 6.82 -2.10 -3.70
CA PRO A 127 6.07 -2.05 -2.45
C PRO A 127 4.54 -2.19 -2.63
N VAL A 128 3.94 -1.36 -3.47
CA VAL A 128 2.48 -1.41 -3.71
C VAL A 128 2.06 -2.74 -4.33
N GLY A 129 2.85 -3.27 -5.28
CA GLY A 129 2.58 -4.58 -5.88
C GLY A 129 2.61 -5.71 -4.86
N LEU A 130 3.63 -5.75 -3.98
CA LEU A 130 3.72 -6.77 -2.94
C LEU A 130 2.55 -6.69 -1.96
N ARG A 131 2.20 -5.49 -1.47
CA ARG A 131 1.04 -5.30 -0.58
C ARG A 131 -0.28 -5.70 -1.24
N THR A 132 -0.43 -5.40 -2.54
CA THR A 132 -1.59 -5.85 -3.31
C THR A 132 -1.65 -7.38 -3.38
N ALA A 133 -0.52 -8.04 -3.66
CA ALA A 133 -0.44 -9.49 -3.72
C ALA A 133 -0.77 -10.16 -2.37
N GLU A 134 -0.26 -9.61 -1.26
CA GLU A 134 -0.55 -10.09 0.10
C GLU A 134 -2.06 -9.99 0.41
N LEU A 135 -2.71 -8.87 0.08
CA LEU A 135 -4.14 -8.68 0.30
C LEU A 135 -5.01 -9.54 -0.61
N LEU A 136 -4.65 -9.70 -1.87
CA LEU A 136 -5.35 -10.63 -2.78
C LEU A 136 -5.28 -12.08 -2.28
N LYS A 137 -4.11 -12.50 -1.78
CA LYS A 137 -3.93 -13.82 -1.15
C LYS A 137 -4.79 -13.96 0.12
N ARG A 138 -4.89 -12.92 0.94
CA ARG A 138 -5.80 -12.87 2.09
C ARG A 138 -7.26 -13.06 1.68
N GLU A 139 -7.68 -12.49 0.55
CA GLU A 139 -9.03 -12.66 -0.01
C GLU A 139 -9.24 -14.03 -0.70
N GLY A 140 -8.24 -14.91 -0.67
CA GLY A 140 -8.30 -16.26 -1.20
C GLY A 140 -8.00 -16.38 -2.70
N ALA A 141 -7.41 -15.36 -3.33
CA ALA A 141 -6.99 -15.43 -4.71
C ALA A 141 -5.68 -16.25 -4.86
N GLU A 142 -5.53 -16.91 -6.02
CA GLU A 142 -4.28 -17.54 -6.45
C GLU A 142 -3.43 -16.47 -7.16
N VAL A 143 -2.39 -15.97 -6.47
CA VAL A 143 -1.64 -14.81 -6.93
C VAL A 143 -0.33 -15.20 -7.59
N THR A 144 -0.13 -14.72 -8.82
CA THR A 144 1.15 -14.73 -9.53
C THR A 144 1.66 -13.28 -9.69
N MET A 145 2.92 -13.04 -9.34
CA MET A 145 3.55 -11.75 -9.55
C MET A 145 4.41 -11.77 -10.83
N PHE A 146 4.44 -10.64 -11.53
CA PHE A 146 5.19 -10.47 -12.77
C PHE A 146 6.17 -9.31 -12.65
N THR A 147 7.39 -9.48 -13.15
CA THR A 147 8.28 -8.35 -13.39
C THR A 147 7.94 -7.67 -14.71
N PHE A 148 8.51 -6.48 -14.93
CA PHE A 148 8.34 -5.80 -16.23
C PHE A 148 9.25 -6.43 -17.28
N PRO A 149 8.74 -6.61 -18.52
CA PRO A 149 9.56 -7.07 -19.62
C PRO A 149 10.71 -6.09 -19.94
N PRO A 150 11.84 -6.59 -20.47
CA PRO A 150 12.99 -5.74 -20.81
C PRO A 150 12.71 -4.65 -21.87
N ASP A 151 11.76 -4.89 -22.77
CA ASP A 151 11.35 -3.95 -23.82
C ASP A 151 10.53 -2.76 -23.29
N VAL A 152 9.95 -2.88 -22.10
CA VAL A 152 9.23 -1.80 -21.41
C VAL A 152 10.18 -0.92 -20.61
N MET A 153 11.16 -1.52 -19.92
CA MET A 153 12.04 -0.82 -18.98
C MET A 153 13.37 -0.41 -19.63
N LYS A 154 13.40 0.77 -20.25
CA LYS A 154 14.63 1.39 -20.74
C LYS A 154 15.40 2.00 -19.55
N GLY A 155 16.48 1.35 -19.09
CA GLY A 155 17.40 1.98 -18.13
C GLY A 155 17.62 1.31 -16.78
N GLY A 156 17.50 -0.01 -16.67
CA GLY A 156 18.07 -0.74 -15.53
C GLY A 156 17.31 -0.55 -14.20
N TYR A 157 16.03 -0.83 -14.20
CA TYR A 157 15.26 -0.95 -12.96
C TYR A 157 15.89 -2.03 -12.05
N ARG A 158 15.98 -1.76 -10.73
CA ARG A 158 16.53 -2.71 -9.74
C ARG A 158 15.60 -3.92 -9.54
N ARG A 159 15.59 -4.84 -10.50
CA ARG A 159 14.75 -6.06 -10.49
C ARG A 159 15.09 -6.98 -9.31
N ALA A 160 16.36 -7.19 -9.03
CA ALA A 160 16.81 -8.28 -8.17
C ALA A 160 16.28 -8.21 -6.72
N SER A 161 16.17 -7.02 -6.14
CA SER A 161 15.73 -6.90 -4.73
C SER A 161 14.24 -7.18 -4.55
N GLY A 162 13.39 -6.71 -5.46
CA GLY A 162 11.94 -6.91 -5.36
C GLY A 162 11.53 -8.37 -5.62
N VAL A 163 12.18 -9.04 -6.57
CA VAL A 163 11.93 -10.47 -6.86
C VAL A 163 12.24 -11.33 -5.64
N ALA A 164 13.42 -11.13 -5.02
CA ALA A 164 13.79 -11.89 -3.82
C ALA A 164 12.79 -11.70 -2.68
N VAL A 165 12.31 -10.45 -2.44
CA VAL A 165 11.32 -10.17 -1.41
C VAL A 165 9.99 -10.87 -1.69
N ALA A 166 9.50 -10.83 -2.92
CA ALA A 166 8.25 -11.48 -3.29
C ALA A 166 8.35 -13.01 -3.15
N GLN A 167 9.49 -13.60 -3.52
CA GLN A 167 9.75 -15.03 -3.34
C GLN A 167 9.86 -15.42 -1.87
N GLU A 168 10.54 -14.61 -1.04
CA GLU A 168 10.60 -14.81 0.42
C GLU A 168 9.20 -14.73 1.07
N ALA A 169 8.30 -13.89 0.53
CA ALA A 169 6.89 -13.82 0.94
C ALA A 169 6.04 -14.99 0.42
N GLY A 170 6.64 -15.92 -0.34
CA GLY A 170 5.99 -17.13 -0.83
C GLY A 170 5.12 -16.92 -2.08
N PHE A 171 5.44 -15.92 -2.90
CA PHE A 171 4.80 -15.71 -4.20
C PHE A 171 5.60 -16.34 -5.33
N GLU A 172 4.87 -16.90 -6.32
CA GLU A 172 5.44 -17.18 -7.62
C GLU A 172 5.75 -15.87 -8.33
N VAL A 173 6.97 -15.75 -8.88
CA VAL A 173 7.38 -14.58 -9.65
C VAL A 173 7.82 -15.02 -11.04
N ILE A 174 7.12 -14.52 -12.05
CA ILE A 174 7.43 -14.75 -13.47
C ILE A 174 8.14 -13.53 -14.03
N GLU A 175 9.24 -13.76 -14.73
CA GLU A 175 10.04 -12.73 -15.40
C GLU A 175 9.88 -12.87 -16.93
N PRO A 176 8.87 -12.20 -17.54
CA PRO A 176 8.64 -12.32 -18.98
C PRO A 176 9.80 -11.71 -19.79
N ALA A 177 10.22 -12.40 -20.85
CA ALA A 177 11.29 -11.94 -21.71
C ALA A 177 10.87 -10.83 -22.70
N SER A 178 9.55 -10.66 -22.88
CA SER A 178 8.97 -9.63 -23.77
C SER A 178 7.55 -9.26 -23.34
N SER A 179 7.05 -8.13 -23.84
CA SER A 179 5.66 -7.74 -23.66
C SER A 179 4.68 -8.76 -24.27
N ASP A 180 5.06 -9.46 -25.34
CA ASP A 180 4.23 -10.51 -25.93
C ASP A 180 4.11 -11.73 -25.04
N GLU A 181 5.18 -12.09 -24.35
CA GLU A 181 5.16 -13.17 -23.35
C GLU A 181 4.32 -12.78 -22.14
N LEU A 182 4.45 -11.54 -21.64
CA LEU A 182 3.59 -11.03 -20.58
C LEU A 182 2.12 -11.10 -20.97
N ASP A 183 1.73 -10.55 -22.13
CA ASP A 183 0.34 -10.57 -22.59
C ASP A 183 -0.21 -12.01 -22.66
N SER A 184 0.60 -12.96 -23.15
CA SER A 184 0.20 -14.37 -23.25
C SER A 184 0.05 -15.03 -21.87
N ALA A 185 0.94 -14.72 -20.92
CA ALA A 185 0.92 -15.28 -19.58
C ALA A 185 -0.27 -14.77 -18.73
N LEU A 186 -0.86 -13.64 -19.11
CA LEU A 186 -2.01 -13.05 -18.40
C LEU A 186 -3.36 -13.67 -18.80
N ALA A 187 -3.41 -14.47 -19.87
CA ALA A 187 -4.66 -15.01 -20.45
C ALA A 187 -5.54 -15.82 -19.46
N ASP A 188 -4.92 -16.47 -18.50
CA ASP A 188 -5.61 -17.30 -17.51
C ASP A 188 -5.90 -16.57 -16.19
N HIS A 189 -5.71 -15.24 -16.12
CA HIS A 189 -5.93 -14.45 -14.92
C HIS A 189 -7.21 -13.63 -15.04
N ALA A 190 -8.07 -13.72 -14.03
CA ALA A 190 -9.31 -12.95 -13.99
C ALA A 190 -9.14 -11.53 -13.42
N VAL A 191 -8.10 -11.32 -12.62
CA VAL A 191 -7.86 -10.07 -11.88
C VAL A 191 -6.45 -9.58 -12.15
N LEU A 192 -6.31 -8.36 -12.69
CA LEU A 192 -5.01 -7.80 -13.06
C LEU A 192 -4.76 -6.50 -12.29
N PHE A 193 -3.60 -6.39 -11.66
CA PHE A 193 -3.12 -5.17 -11.00
C PHE A 193 -1.78 -4.74 -11.59
N ALA A 194 -1.72 -3.53 -12.13
CA ALA A 194 -0.52 -2.94 -12.71
C ALA A 194 0.11 -1.94 -11.73
N ALA A 195 1.20 -2.34 -11.09
CA ALA A 195 1.95 -1.57 -10.10
C ALA A 195 3.32 -1.16 -10.66
N GLY A 196 3.31 -0.45 -11.78
CA GLY A 196 4.50 0.04 -12.48
C GLY A 196 4.97 1.41 -12.04
N PRO A 197 6.17 1.83 -12.48
CA PRO A 197 6.66 3.17 -12.24
C PRO A 197 5.80 4.19 -12.99
N ALA A 198 5.60 5.36 -12.35
CA ALA A 198 4.84 6.45 -12.93
C ALA A 198 5.38 6.87 -14.30
N GLY A 199 4.47 7.12 -15.25
CA GLY A 199 4.85 7.55 -16.59
C GLY A 199 5.44 6.43 -17.47
N THR A 200 5.18 5.18 -17.16
CA THR A 200 5.65 4.04 -17.95
C THR A 200 4.49 3.09 -18.23
N GLN A 201 4.12 2.94 -19.51
CA GLN A 201 3.13 1.95 -19.93
C GLN A 201 3.74 0.55 -19.81
N ILE A 202 3.17 -0.28 -18.95
CA ILE A 202 3.66 -1.64 -18.65
C ILE A 202 2.76 -2.75 -19.19
N LEU A 203 1.49 -2.43 -19.49
CA LEU A 203 0.51 -3.38 -20.00
C LEU A 203 -0.23 -2.80 -21.20
N ARG A 204 -0.23 -3.57 -22.29
CA ARG A 204 -0.94 -3.21 -23.51
C ARG A 204 -2.40 -3.67 -23.44
N ARG A 205 -3.29 -3.01 -24.21
CA ARG A 205 -4.72 -3.38 -24.29
C ARG A 205 -4.92 -4.88 -24.57
N ARG A 206 -4.17 -5.45 -25.51
CA ARG A 206 -4.27 -6.88 -25.84
C ARG A 206 -3.88 -7.83 -24.71
N GLY A 207 -3.15 -7.36 -23.69
CA GLY A 207 -2.80 -8.15 -22.52
C GLY A 207 -3.93 -8.27 -21.49
N TRP A 208 -4.86 -7.31 -21.46
CA TRP A 208 -5.98 -7.32 -20.52
C TRP A 208 -7.36 -7.48 -21.18
N ALA A 209 -7.54 -7.05 -22.44
CA ALA A 209 -8.81 -7.21 -23.18
C ALA A 209 -8.97 -8.66 -23.68
N GLN A 210 -8.92 -9.61 -22.77
CA GLN A 210 -9.03 -11.05 -23.03
C GLN A 210 -10.27 -11.62 -22.35
N SER A 211 -10.84 -12.66 -22.88
CA SER A 211 -12.13 -13.24 -22.42
C SER A 211 -12.14 -13.73 -20.97
N GLY A 212 -10.97 -14.02 -20.38
CA GLY A 212 -10.85 -14.45 -18.98
C GLY A 212 -10.73 -13.31 -17.98
N VAL A 213 -10.29 -12.11 -18.41
CA VAL A 213 -10.10 -10.96 -17.53
C VAL A 213 -11.44 -10.34 -17.16
N ARG A 214 -11.64 -10.06 -15.89
CA ARG A 214 -12.85 -9.40 -15.35
C ARG A 214 -12.59 -8.00 -14.81
N VAL A 215 -11.38 -7.77 -14.32
CA VAL A 215 -11.00 -6.45 -13.82
C VAL A 215 -9.52 -6.17 -14.07
N VAL A 216 -9.21 -4.93 -14.45
CA VAL A 216 -7.85 -4.41 -14.58
C VAL A 216 -7.71 -3.11 -13.79
N VAL A 217 -6.62 -3.01 -13.00
CA VAL A 217 -6.32 -1.88 -12.14
C VAL A 217 -5.00 -1.26 -12.54
N ASP A 218 -4.97 0.07 -12.69
CA ASP A 218 -3.74 0.85 -12.92
C ASP A 218 -3.46 1.79 -11.75
N TYR A 219 -2.29 1.67 -11.14
CA TYR A 219 -1.83 2.58 -10.08
C TYR A 219 -1.12 3.83 -10.59
N SER A 220 -0.82 3.93 -11.91
CA SER A 220 -0.08 5.05 -12.49
C SER A 220 -0.98 6.26 -12.74
N ALA A 221 -0.73 7.36 -12.01
CA ALA A 221 -1.41 8.64 -12.25
C ALA A 221 -0.70 9.53 -13.30
N ALA A 222 0.54 9.20 -13.68
CA ALA A 222 1.33 9.98 -14.64
C ALA A 222 1.17 9.45 -16.06
N GLU A 223 1.26 10.35 -17.05
CA GLU A 223 1.26 9.99 -18.48
C GLU A 223 2.67 9.60 -18.95
N PRO A 224 2.79 8.56 -19.80
CA PRO A 224 1.72 7.63 -20.17
C PRO A 224 1.24 6.81 -18.98
N VAL A 225 -0.07 6.48 -18.96
CA VAL A 225 -0.65 5.58 -17.95
C VAL A 225 0.00 4.19 -18.01
N GLY A 226 -0.06 3.44 -16.91
CA GLY A 226 0.56 2.12 -16.81
C GLY A 226 -0.13 1.07 -17.67
N VAL A 227 -1.45 1.18 -17.85
CA VAL A 227 -2.27 0.25 -18.62
C VAL A 227 -2.91 0.97 -19.80
N GLU A 228 -2.58 0.54 -21.01
CA GLU A 228 -3.19 1.09 -22.23
C GLU A 228 -4.71 0.91 -22.23
N GLY A 229 -5.46 2.02 -22.38
CA GLY A 229 -6.92 2.02 -22.44
C GLY A 229 -7.60 2.07 -21.07
N VAL A 230 -6.87 2.19 -19.96
CA VAL A 230 -7.41 2.51 -18.65
C VAL A 230 -7.18 3.99 -18.37
N ASP A 231 -8.26 4.76 -18.25
CA ASP A 231 -8.17 6.15 -17.87
C ASP A 231 -7.94 6.31 -16.36
N ARG A 232 -7.18 7.35 -15.99
CA ARG A 232 -6.88 7.62 -14.58
C ARG A 232 -8.13 7.77 -13.69
N GLY A 233 -9.24 8.22 -14.28
CA GLY A 233 -10.53 8.42 -13.61
C GLY A 233 -11.46 7.23 -13.61
N ASP A 234 -11.15 6.17 -14.38
CA ASP A 234 -12.01 4.97 -14.46
C ASP A 234 -12.30 4.41 -13.07
N SER A 235 -13.58 4.30 -12.75
CA SER A 235 -14.05 3.88 -11.42
C SER A 235 -14.91 2.63 -11.52
N LEU A 236 -14.34 1.56 -12.07
CA LEU A 236 -14.98 0.30 -12.42
C LEU A 236 -15.97 0.45 -13.59
N GLU A 237 -15.66 1.35 -14.54
CA GLU A 237 -16.34 1.40 -15.83
C GLU A 237 -16.02 0.14 -16.61
N GLU A 238 -17.07 -0.45 -17.20
CA GLU A 238 -16.97 -1.67 -18.00
C GLU A 238 -16.66 -1.34 -19.48
N GLU A 239 -15.64 -1.99 -20.03
CA GLU A 239 -15.33 -1.98 -21.44
C GLU A 239 -14.98 -3.40 -21.90
N ASP A 240 -15.62 -3.87 -22.96
CA ASP A 240 -15.44 -5.23 -23.50
C ASP A 240 -15.63 -6.36 -22.43
N GLY A 241 -16.49 -6.15 -21.43
CA GLY A 241 -16.72 -7.09 -20.34
C GLY A 241 -15.68 -7.03 -19.23
N VAL A 242 -14.74 -6.07 -19.25
CA VAL A 242 -13.70 -5.87 -18.24
C VAL A 242 -13.97 -4.58 -17.47
N LEU A 243 -13.97 -4.65 -16.15
CA LEU A 243 -14.04 -3.49 -15.27
C LEU A 243 -12.66 -2.81 -15.19
N LYS A 244 -12.62 -1.50 -15.38
CA LYS A 244 -11.38 -0.69 -15.35
C LYS A 244 -11.34 0.18 -14.10
N LEU A 245 -10.20 0.17 -13.39
CA LEU A 245 -9.97 1.00 -12.21
C LEU A 245 -8.66 1.77 -12.35
N GLY A 246 -8.75 3.07 -12.49
CA GLY A 246 -7.60 3.95 -12.67
C GLY A 246 -7.12 4.61 -11.37
N ALA A 247 -5.93 5.18 -11.44
CA ALA A 247 -5.18 5.68 -10.29
C ALA A 247 -5.92 6.75 -9.46
N LEU A 248 -6.64 7.68 -10.08
CA LEU A 248 -7.39 8.72 -9.35
C LEU A 248 -8.61 8.14 -8.63
N ALA A 249 -9.22 7.09 -9.22
CA ALA A 249 -10.33 6.38 -8.59
C ALA A 249 -9.88 5.48 -7.43
N VAL A 250 -8.59 5.14 -7.33
CA VAL A 250 -7.95 4.56 -6.15
C VAL A 250 -7.56 5.65 -5.15
N GLY A 251 -7.01 6.78 -5.62
CA GLY A 251 -6.47 7.85 -4.78
C GLY A 251 -7.50 8.48 -3.83
N GLY A 252 -8.71 8.73 -4.30
CA GLY A 252 -9.78 9.27 -3.45
C GLY A 252 -10.14 8.35 -2.27
N PRO A 253 -10.48 7.07 -2.50
CA PRO A 253 -10.63 6.07 -1.44
C PRO A 253 -9.42 5.94 -0.53
N LYS A 254 -8.20 5.92 -1.09
CA LYS A 254 -6.94 5.88 -0.32
C LYS A 254 -6.86 7.03 0.69
N MET A 255 -7.17 8.25 0.29
CA MET A 255 -7.15 9.41 1.19
C MET A 255 -8.22 9.33 2.28
N ARG A 256 -9.41 8.81 1.98
CA ARG A 256 -10.44 8.57 3.00
C ARG A 256 -9.99 7.50 4.00
N LEU A 257 -9.43 6.40 3.50
CA LEU A 257 -8.89 5.31 4.32
C LEU A 257 -7.78 5.80 5.24
N GLN A 258 -6.81 6.57 4.72
CA GLN A 258 -5.70 7.12 5.50
C GLN A 258 -6.21 7.93 6.69
N LYS A 259 -7.19 8.82 6.44
CA LYS A 259 -7.83 9.61 7.50
C LYS A 259 -8.64 8.74 8.48
N ALA A 260 -9.31 7.69 8.00
CA ALA A 260 -10.03 6.75 8.85
C ALA A 260 -9.07 5.97 9.77
N CYS A 261 -7.94 5.49 9.26
CA CYS A 261 -6.88 4.86 10.03
C CYS A 261 -6.35 5.78 11.13
N ILE A 262 -6.07 7.05 10.80
CA ILE A 262 -5.60 8.02 11.78
C ILE A 262 -6.64 8.21 12.89
N ARG A 263 -7.93 8.39 12.56
CA ARG A 263 -8.99 8.50 13.57
C ARG A 263 -9.09 7.25 14.44
N LYS A 264 -9.01 6.07 13.83
CA LYS A 264 -9.06 4.77 14.53
C LYS A 264 -7.98 4.64 15.60
N MET A 265 -6.79 5.17 15.36
CA MET A 265 -5.69 5.15 16.35
C MET A 265 -6.00 5.93 17.64
N PHE A 266 -6.92 6.90 17.59
CA PHE A 266 -7.33 7.71 18.74
C PHE A 266 -8.66 7.23 19.37
N GLU A 267 -9.35 6.27 18.76
CA GLU A 267 -10.57 5.68 19.31
C GLU A 267 -10.27 4.61 20.34
N THR A 268 -9.23 3.83 20.13
CA THR A 268 -8.86 2.70 21.01
C THR A 268 -7.35 2.67 21.21
N LYS A 269 -6.92 2.75 22.46
CA LYS A 269 -5.51 2.65 22.85
C LYS A 269 -4.91 1.29 22.45
N GLY A 270 -3.71 1.33 21.88
CA GLY A 270 -2.97 0.12 21.51
C GLY A 270 -3.39 -0.50 20.19
N THR A 271 -4.10 0.26 19.36
CA THR A 271 -4.43 -0.13 17.98
C THR A 271 -3.14 -0.26 17.17
N VAL A 272 -2.96 -1.38 16.49
CA VAL A 272 -1.84 -1.64 15.57
C VAL A 272 -2.41 -1.72 14.16
N LEU A 273 -1.97 -0.82 13.29
CA LEU A 273 -2.37 -0.75 11.88
C LEU A 273 -1.15 -1.04 10.99
N ASP A 274 -0.83 -2.31 10.86
CA ASP A 274 0.00 -2.86 9.79
C ASP A 274 -0.83 -3.01 8.51
N LEU A 275 -0.37 -3.77 7.52
CA LEU A 275 -1.13 -4.00 6.28
C LEU A 275 -2.52 -4.59 6.54
N GLU A 276 -2.58 -5.60 7.42
CA GLU A 276 -3.83 -6.29 7.76
C GLU A 276 -4.80 -5.36 8.49
N GLY A 277 -4.31 -4.63 9.48
CA GLY A 277 -5.12 -3.67 10.23
C GLY A 277 -5.61 -2.50 9.38
N VAL A 278 -4.79 -1.99 8.44
CA VAL A 278 -5.20 -0.97 7.46
C VAL A 278 -6.29 -1.53 6.53
N TYR A 279 -6.15 -2.78 6.10
CA TYR A 279 -7.15 -3.40 5.23
C TYR A 279 -8.48 -3.65 5.96
N ASP A 280 -8.45 -4.05 7.24
CA ASP A 280 -9.69 -4.16 8.03
C ASP A 280 -10.44 -2.83 8.10
N VAL A 281 -9.72 -1.72 8.30
CA VAL A 281 -10.32 -0.38 8.24
C VAL A 281 -10.87 -0.06 6.84
N ALA A 282 -10.19 -0.50 5.77
CA ALA A 282 -10.69 -0.31 4.40
C ALA A 282 -12.02 -1.02 4.17
N LEU A 283 -12.17 -2.25 4.67
CA LEU A 283 -13.40 -3.02 4.55
C LEU A 283 -14.58 -2.41 5.35
N GLU A 284 -14.29 -1.65 6.41
CA GLU A 284 -15.30 -0.93 7.21
C GLU A 284 -15.69 0.43 6.58
N ALA A 285 -14.74 1.11 5.92
CA ALA A 285 -14.86 2.52 5.55
C ALA A 285 -15.11 2.79 4.05
N LEU A 286 -14.89 1.82 3.17
CA LEU A 286 -14.99 1.95 1.72
C LEU A 286 -16.11 1.09 1.13
#